data_b36397d961a7de00fc6ce2c9bec28520
#
_entry.id   b36397d961a7de00fc6ce2c9bec28520
#
_cell.length_a   1.000
_cell.length_b   1.000
_cell.length_c   1.000
_cell.angle_alpha   90.00
_cell.angle_beta   90.00
_cell.angle_gamma   90.00
#
_symmetry.space_group_name_H-M   'P 1'
#
loop_
_entity.id
_entity.type
_entity.pdbx_description
1 polymer ?
#
loop_
_entity_poly.entity_id
_entity_poly.type
_entity_poly.pdbx_seq_one_letter_code
_entity_poly.pdbx_strand_id
1 'polypeptide(L)'
;MSKTDKELKYYLERGFSGKQLEEIKKGIESGIDIGIYTKKGFGAKAMYYIRKSLEKELDIKPYASTSYSWKQIQQIVFGLEKNLDVTFYASHKISWEKMREIRLQLEKECNV
;
A
#
# COMPACT_ATOMS: atom_id res chain seq x y z
N MET A 1 -26.00 -12.76 -8.45
CA MET A 1 -24.79 -11.93 -8.27
C MET A 1 -24.10 -12.34 -6.99
N SER A 2 -22.81 -12.64 -7.04
CA SER A 2 -22.04 -13.04 -5.86
C SER A 2 -21.84 -11.87 -4.91
N LYS A 3 -21.44 -12.15 -3.68
CA LYS A 3 -21.13 -11.12 -2.70
C LYS A 3 -19.99 -10.21 -3.20
N THR A 4 -18.96 -10.81 -3.83
CA THR A 4 -17.84 -10.05 -4.41
C THR A 4 -18.34 -9.12 -5.52
N ASP A 5 -19.22 -9.61 -6.39
CA ASP A 5 -19.76 -8.78 -7.47
C ASP A 5 -20.56 -7.60 -6.94
N LYS A 6 -21.31 -7.79 -5.86
CA LYS A 6 -22.09 -6.72 -5.22
C LYS A 6 -21.16 -5.65 -4.63
N GLU A 7 -20.08 -6.08 -3.99
CA GLU A 7 -19.10 -5.15 -3.41
C GLU A 7 -18.39 -4.37 -4.52
N LEU A 8 -18.01 -5.02 -5.63
CA LEU A 8 -17.36 -4.36 -6.75
C LEU A 8 -18.30 -3.34 -7.41
N LYS A 9 -19.57 -3.67 -7.54
CA LYS A 9 -20.57 -2.74 -8.08
C LYS A 9 -20.63 -1.47 -7.21
N TYR A 10 -20.61 -1.65 -5.90
CA TYR A 10 -20.60 -0.53 -4.94
C TYR A 10 -19.46 0.45 -5.25
N TYR A 11 -18.24 -0.07 -5.45
CA TYR A 11 -17.08 0.78 -5.74
C TYR A 11 -17.09 1.34 -7.15
N LEU A 12 -17.59 0.57 -8.13
CA LEU A 12 -17.74 1.03 -9.50
C LEU A 12 -18.66 2.26 -9.56
N GLU A 13 -19.78 2.21 -8.84
CA GLU A 13 -20.74 3.31 -8.80
C GLU A 13 -20.16 4.55 -8.13
N ARG A 14 -19.11 4.41 -7.33
CA ARG A 14 -18.43 5.54 -6.67
C ARG A 14 -17.24 6.06 -7.46
N GLY A 15 -17.06 5.56 -8.68
CA GLY A 15 -16.07 6.13 -9.61
C GLY A 15 -14.68 5.53 -9.57
N PHE A 16 -14.51 4.38 -8.92
CA PHE A 16 -13.22 3.69 -8.96
C PHE A 16 -12.96 3.12 -10.35
N SER A 17 -11.72 3.23 -10.83
CA SER A 17 -11.35 2.77 -12.18
C SER A 17 -11.28 1.25 -12.26
N GLY A 18 -11.21 0.71 -13.48
CA GLY A 18 -11.04 -0.71 -13.68
C GLY A 18 -9.82 -1.28 -12.97
N LYS A 19 -8.69 -0.58 -13.03
CA LYS A 19 -7.45 -1.01 -12.35
C LYS A 19 -7.59 -0.99 -10.84
N GLN A 20 -8.26 0.02 -10.30
CA GLN A 20 -8.54 0.09 -8.87
C GLN A 20 -9.46 -1.05 -8.45
N LEU A 21 -10.49 -1.33 -9.25
CA LEU A 21 -11.43 -2.43 -8.98
C LEU A 21 -10.72 -3.78 -8.98
N GLU A 22 -9.71 -3.98 -9.83
CA GLU A 22 -8.91 -5.21 -9.81
C GLU A 22 -8.21 -5.39 -8.46
N GLU A 23 -7.63 -4.33 -7.93
CA GLU A 23 -6.96 -4.38 -6.62
C GLU A 23 -7.95 -4.60 -5.48
N ILE A 24 -9.13 -4.02 -5.58
CA ILE A 24 -10.21 -4.22 -4.60
C ILE A 24 -10.67 -5.67 -4.64
N LYS A 25 -10.90 -6.23 -5.84
CA LYS A 25 -11.33 -7.61 -6.02
C LYS A 25 -10.33 -8.59 -5.40
N LYS A 26 -9.06 -8.41 -5.71
CA LYS A 26 -7.99 -9.27 -5.17
C LYS A 26 -7.94 -9.21 -3.63
N GLY A 27 -8.16 -8.04 -3.06
CA GLY A 27 -8.21 -7.87 -1.62
C GLY A 27 -9.39 -8.58 -0.98
N ILE A 28 -10.57 -8.50 -1.60
CA ILE A 28 -11.78 -9.22 -1.15
C ILE A 28 -11.50 -10.73 -1.19
N GLU A 29 -10.92 -11.22 -2.28
CA GLU A 29 -10.64 -12.65 -2.46
C GLU A 29 -9.60 -13.16 -1.46
N SER A 30 -8.64 -12.35 -1.06
CA SER A 30 -7.64 -12.74 -0.06
C SER A 30 -8.09 -12.51 1.38
N GLY A 31 -9.27 -11.92 1.58
CA GLY A 31 -9.86 -11.77 2.91
C GLY A 31 -9.25 -10.67 3.77
N ILE A 32 -8.50 -9.74 3.17
CA ILE A 32 -7.91 -8.61 3.89
C ILE A 32 -8.91 -7.49 4.09
N ASP A 33 -8.60 -6.55 4.98
CA ASP A 33 -9.43 -5.37 5.21
C ASP A 33 -9.21 -4.35 4.11
N ILE A 34 -10.02 -4.40 3.06
CA ILE A 34 -9.91 -3.49 1.92
C ILE A 34 -10.24 -2.04 2.29
N GLY A 35 -10.91 -1.80 3.42
CA GLY A 35 -11.21 -0.46 3.89
C GLY A 35 -9.97 0.40 4.10
N ILE A 36 -8.82 -0.25 4.32
CA ILE A 36 -7.56 0.44 4.53
C ILE A 36 -7.12 1.18 3.27
N TYR A 37 -7.42 0.66 2.07
CA TYR A 37 -6.97 1.28 0.82
C TYR A 37 -8.07 1.70 -0.14
N THR A 38 -9.35 1.47 0.17
CA THR A 38 -10.46 1.89 -0.71
C THR A 38 -10.78 3.36 -0.53
N LYS A 39 -9.79 4.21 -0.77
CA LYS A 39 -9.87 5.66 -0.66
C LYS A 39 -9.59 6.26 -2.04
N LYS A 40 -10.39 7.23 -2.44
CA LYS A 40 -10.28 7.85 -3.78
C LYS A 40 -8.91 8.46 -4.07
N GLY A 41 -8.19 8.90 -3.05
CA GLY A 41 -6.86 9.47 -3.20
C GLY A 41 -5.77 8.46 -3.53
N PHE A 42 -6.07 7.16 -3.42
CA PHE A 42 -5.12 6.11 -3.79
C PHE A 42 -5.35 5.68 -5.23
N GLY A 43 -4.32 5.77 -6.06
CA GLY A 43 -4.33 5.15 -7.39
C GLY A 43 -4.15 3.64 -7.28
N ALA A 44 -4.29 2.94 -8.40
CA ALA A 44 -4.18 1.49 -8.44
C ALA A 44 -2.82 0.98 -7.95
N LYS A 45 -1.74 1.70 -8.23
CA LYS A 45 -0.39 1.29 -7.79
C LYS A 45 -0.24 1.36 -6.27
N ALA A 46 -0.75 2.43 -5.64
CA ALA A 46 -0.75 2.55 -4.20
C ALA A 46 -1.58 1.43 -3.57
N MET A 47 -2.76 1.15 -4.11
CA MET A 47 -3.62 0.06 -3.66
C MET A 47 -2.91 -1.28 -3.75
N TYR A 48 -2.18 -1.51 -4.84
CA TYR A 48 -1.41 -2.74 -5.04
C TYR A 48 -0.40 -2.97 -3.91
N TYR A 49 0.41 -1.96 -3.61
CA TYR A 49 1.44 -2.10 -2.56
C TYR A 49 0.84 -2.26 -1.18
N ILE A 50 -0.24 -1.53 -0.89
CA ILE A 50 -0.93 -1.66 0.39
C ILE A 50 -1.56 -3.06 0.51
N ARG A 51 -2.24 -3.53 -0.55
CA ARG A 51 -2.85 -4.86 -0.58
C ARG A 51 -1.80 -5.94 -0.34
N LYS A 52 -0.68 -5.89 -1.08
CA LYS A 52 0.40 -6.87 -0.93
C LYS A 52 0.94 -6.89 0.50
N SER A 53 1.07 -5.72 1.12
CA SER A 53 1.53 -5.60 2.50
C SER A 53 0.56 -6.25 3.48
N LEU A 54 -0.74 -6.01 3.29
CA LEU A 54 -1.78 -6.59 4.15
C LEU A 54 -1.82 -8.11 4.00
N GLU A 55 -1.64 -8.64 2.78
CA GLU A 55 -1.60 -10.07 2.54
C GLU A 55 -0.40 -10.74 3.23
N LYS A 56 0.70 -10.02 3.38
CA LYS A 56 1.89 -10.48 4.08
C LYS A 56 1.87 -10.16 5.58
N GLU A 57 0.78 -9.60 6.06
CA GLU A 57 0.60 -9.21 7.46
C GLU A 57 1.66 -8.21 7.96
N LEU A 58 2.12 -7.34 7.05
CA LEU A 58 3.05 -6.26 7.41
C LEU A 58 2.29 -5.09 8.03
N ASP A 59 2.95 -4.35 8.90
CA ASP A 59 2.33 -3.22 9.61
C ASP A 59 2.28 -1.97 8.74
N ILE A 60 1.46 -2.00 7.67
CA ILE A 60 1.31 -0.89 6.73
C ILE A 60 0.25 0.12 7.17
N LYS A 61 -0.65 -0.25 8.08
CA LYS A 61 -1.77 0.61 8.48
C LYS A 61 -1.38 2.04 8.86
N PRO A 62 -0.34 2.27 9.68
CA PRO A 62 0.05 3.64 10.04
C PRO A 62 0.47 4.49 8.85
N TYR A 63 0.85 3.84 7.74
CA TYR A 63 1.38 4.50 6.54
C TYR A 63 0.40 4.51 5.37
N ALA A 64 -0.80 3.98 5.55
CA ALA A 64 -1.83 3.93 4.52
C ALA A 64 -2.56 5.29 4.45
N SER A 65 -1.84 6.30 4.01
CA SER A 65 -2.32 7.68 3.91
C SER A 65 -2.19 8.19 2.49
N THR A 66 -3.19 8.92 2.04
CA THR A 66 -3.18 9.54 0.71
C THR A 66 -2.17 10.71 0.61
N SER A 67 -1.55 11.08 1.73
CA SER A 67 -0.44 12.05 1.74
C SER A 67 0.82 11.50 1.10
N TYR A 68 0.95 10.17 1.03
CA TYR A 68 2.08 9.52 0.37
C TYR A 68 1.76 9.24 -1.10
N SER A 69 2.74 9.44 -1.99
CA SER A 69 2.65 8.97 -3.36
C SER A 69 2.84 7.44 -3.37
N TRP A 70 2.46 6.78 -4.48
CA TRP A 70 2.66 5.33 -4.56
C TRP A 70 4.14 4.94 -4.47
N LYS A 71 5.05 5.80 -4.98
CA LYS A 71 6.50 5.54 -4.88
C LYS A 71 6.99 5.64 -3.45
N GLN A 72 6.43 6.56 -2.65
CA GLN A 72 6.75 6.65 -1.24
C GLN A 72 6.24 5.42 -0.48
N ILE A 73 5.01 5.01 -0.76
CA ILE A 73 4.42 3.80 -0.16
C ILE A 73 5.26 2.58 -0.52
N GLN A 74 5.72 2.48 -1.77
CA GLN A 74 6.59 1.39 -2.22
C GLN A 74 7.86 1.29 -1.36
N GLN A 75 8.50 2.42 -1.07
CA GLN A 75 9.73 2.42 -0.25
C GLN A 75 9.45 2.00 1.19
N ILE A 76 8.30 2.39 1.73
CA ILE A 76 7.89 1.98 3.07
C ILE A 76 7.64 0.47 3.09
N VAL A 77 6.91 -0.06 2.09
CA VAL A 77 6.62 -1.49 1.95
C VAL A 77 7.91 -2.31 1.85
N PHE A 78 8.85 -1.88 1.01
CA PHE A 78 10.14 -2.57 0.85
C PHE A 78 10.90 -2.63 2.17
N GLY A 79 10.84 -1.56 2.96
CA GLY A 79 11.46 -1.54 4.29
C GLY A 79 10.79 -2.52 5.25
N LEU A 80 9.47 -2.53 5.27
CA LEU A 80 8.71 -3.45 6.12
C LEU A 80 8.99 -4.90 5.74
N GLU A 81 9.12 -5.21 4.44
CA GLU A 81 9.46 -6.56 3.96
C GLU A 81 10.83 -7.02 4.45
N LYS A 82 11.75 -6.10 4.65
CA LYS A 82 13.10 -6.37 5.15
C LYS A 82 13.19 -6.22 6.68
N ASN A 83 12.07 -6.02 7.33
CA ASN A 83 11.98 -5.84 8.78
C ASN A 83 12.82 -4.67 9.29
N LEU A 84 12.88 -3.59 8.50
CA LEU A 84 13.58 -2.36 8.87
C LEU A 84 12.67 -1.47 9.71
N ASP A 85 13.29 -0.60 10.50
CA ASP A 85 12.54 0.46 11.19
C ASP A 85 12.28 1.60 10.21
N VAL A 86 11.11 1.55 9.55
CA VAL A 86 10.75 2.52 8.52
C VAL A 86 10.46 3.91 9.08
N THR A 87 10.34 4.05 10.41
CA THR A 87 10.12 5.37 11.03
C THR A 87 11.27 6.33 10.76
N PHE A 88 12.46 5.81 10.42
CA PHE A 88 13.60 6.65 10.04
C PHE A 88 13.33 7.46 8.77
N TYR A 89 12.42 7.01 7.90
CA TYR A 89 12.18 7.71 6.64
C TYR A 89 10.70 7.84 6.27
N ALA A 90 9.79 7.28 7.03
CA ALA A 90 8.36 7.33 6.73
C ALA A 90 7.78 8.71 7.02
N SER A 91 7.97 9.64 6.09
CA SER A 91 7.43 11.00 6.16
C SER A 91 7.05 11.43 4.74
N HIS A 92 5.83 11.97 4.58
CA HIS A 92 5.39 12.47 3.27
C HIS A 92 6.22 13.65 2.77
N LYS A 93 7.01 14.27 3.65
CA LYS A 93 7.89 15.39 3.32
C LYS A 93 9.24 14.95 2.74
N ILE A 94 9.57 13.66 2.84
CA ILE A 94 10.80 13.09 2.29
C ILE A 94 10.49 12.52 0.91
N SER A 95 11.26 12.92 -0.13
CA SER A 95 11.04 12.40 -1.48
C SER A 95 11.25 10.89 -1.52
N TRP A 96 10.60 10.20 -2.45
CA TRP A 96 10.76 8.75 -2.57
C TRP A 96 12.20 8.36 -2.85
N GLU A 97 12.95 9.19 -3.60
CA GLU A 97 14.37 8.98 -3.90
C GLU A 97 15.20 9.00 -2.62
N LYS A 98 14.94 9.98 -1.75
CA LYS A 98 15.64 10.09 -0.47
C LYS A 98 15.22 8.96 0.47
N MET A 99 13.96 8.57 0.46
CA MET A 99 13.48 7.42 1.21
C MET A 99 14.24 6.15 0.78
N ARG A 100 14.39 5.97 -0.53
CA ARG A 100 15.13 4.82 -1.09
C ARG A 100 16.58 4.83 -0.61
N GLU A 101 17.21 5.98 -0.65
CA GLU A 101 18.60 6.15 -0.19
C GLU A 101 18.75 5.73 1.28
N ILE A 102 17.85 6.23 2.14
CA ILE A 102 17.86 5.88 3.56
C ILE A 102 17.60 4.38 3.75
N ARG A 103 16.60 3.84 3.03
CA ARG A 103 16.28 2.41 3.10
C ARG A 103 17.47 1.53 2.74
N LEU A 104 18.15 1.86 1.65
CA LEU A 104 19.33 1.10 1.22
C LEU A 104 20.45 1.16 2.25
N GLN A 105 20.62 2.31 2.90
CA GLN A 105 21.62 2.46 3.96
C GLN A 105 21.25 1.59 5.18
N LEU A 106 19.98 1.57 5.56
CA LEU A 106 19.51 0.74 6.66
C LEU A 106 19.68 -0.75 6.34
N GLU A 107 19.43 -1.16 5.10
CA GLU A 107 19.62 -2.55 4.65
C GLU A 107 21.09 -2.96 4.81
N LYS A 108 22.00 -2.09 4.44
CA LYS A 108 23.43 -2.34 4.61
C LYS A 108 23.80 -2.54 6.08
N GLU A 109 23.29 -1.68 6.96
CA GLU A 109 23.57 -1.76 8.39
C GLU A 109 23.04 -3.03 9.02
N CYS A 110 21.88 -3.50 8.56
CA CYS A 110 21.25 -4.72 9.09
C CYS A 110 21.93 -6.00 8.60
N ASN A 111 22.73 -5.93 7.55
CA ASN A 111 23.39 -7.08 6.96
C ASN A 111 24.86 -7.26 7.45
N VAL A 112 25.26 -6.55 8.47
CA VAL A 112 26.62 -6.65 9.05
C VAL A 112 26.71 -7.73 10.11
#